data_8184f44242b2c425c4887467d67d7a46
#
_entry.id   8184f44242b2c425c4887467d67d7a46
#
_cell.length_a   1.000
_cell.length_b   1.000
_cell.length_c   1.000
_cell.angle_alpha   90.00
_cell.angle_beta   90.00
_cell.angle_gamma   90.00
#
_symmetry.space_group_name_H-M   'P 1'
#
loop_
_entity.id
_entity.type
_entity.pdbx_description
1 polymer ?
#
loop_
_entity_poly.entity_id
_entity_poly.type
_entity_poly.pdbx_seq_one_letter_code
_entity_poly.pdbx_strand_id
1 'polypeptide(L)'
;MPDHDAIMEAKLRVIDDTHRFVPGRSALLIIDMQHGFVDEGASLEVAAARDLIPNMVGLIDAFRAAEAPVIFTEFVYADNVPCLRGDPFGIEHLENEGAPGFGSKSSNCLIGHNAGAGVESADTIPALQPRPEELIIRGHTYDKFYGTPLDLALRSQDISHLFLTGITTDVCVNS
;
A
#
# COMPACT_ATOMS: atom_id res chain seq x y z
N MET A 1 -34.51 -9.49 29.34
CA MET A 1 -33.30 -9.61 28.50
C MET A 1 -32.80 -8.20 28.25
N PRO A 2 -31.52 -7.95 28.26
CA PRO A 2 -31.03 -6.63 27.86
C PRO A 2 -31.47 -6.36 26.41
N ASP A 3 -31.84 -5.13 26.16
CA ASP A 3 -32.22 -4.65 24.84
C ASP A 3 -31.05 -4.77 23.90
N HIS A 4 -31.19 -5.58 22.84
CA HIS A 4 -30.15 -5.84 21.88
C HIS A 4 -29.69 -4.55 21.16
N ASP A 5 -30.63 -3.67 20.88
CA ASP A 5 -30.34 -2.41 20.16
C ASP A 5 -29.53 -1.46 21.06
N ALA A 6 -29.86 -1.40 22.37
CA ALA A 6 -29.08 -0.62 23.33
C ALA A 6 -27.64 -1.14 23.49
N ILE A 7 -27.44 -2.48 23.44
CA ILE A 7 -26.10 -3.07 23.49
C ILE A 7 -25.32 -2.73 22.23
N MET A 8 -25.95 -2.82 21.06
CA MET A 8 -25.30 -2.49 19.79
C MET A 8 -24.93 -1.01 19.72
N GLU A 9 -25.84 -0.12 20.13
CA GLU A 9 -25.55 1.31 20.18
C GLU A 9 -24.39 1.63 21.12
N ALA A 10 -24.32 1.02 22.28
CA ALA A 10 -23.22 1.20 23.22
C ALA A 10 -21.87 0.72 22.63
N LYS A 11 -21.87 -0.42 21.91
CA LYS A 11 -20.68 -0.92 21.23
C LYS A 11 -20.22 0.01 20.10
N LEU A 12 -21.14 0.51 19.28
CA LEU A 12 -20.83 1.45 18.21
C LEU A 12 -20.21 2.73 18.74
N ARG A 13 -20.74 3.28 19.86
CA ARG A 13 -20.14 4.46 20.50
C ARG A 13 -18.69 4.21 20.94
N VAL A 14 -18.40 3.04 21.52
CA VAL A 14 -17.02 2.69 21.92
C VAL A 14 -16.10 2.58 20.69
N ILE A 15 -16.60 1.99 19.61
CA ILE A 15 -15.86 1.88 18.35
C ILE A 15 -15.57 3.29 17.79
N ASP A 16 -16.59 4.13 17.69
CA ASP A 16 -16.46 5.49 17.15
C ASP A 16 -15.51 6.35 18.00
N ASP A 17 -15.58 6.24 19.33
CA ASP A 17 -14.68 6.97 20.22
C ASP A 17 -13.24 6.45 20.14
N THR A 18 -13.05 5.14 19.98
CA THR A 18 -11.73 4.50 19.90
C THR A 18 -11.04 4.79 18.56
N HIS A 19 -11.81 4.77 17.46
CA HIS A 19 -11.32 4.93 16.11
C HIS A 19 -11.61 6.31 15.50
N ARG A 20 -11.86 7.30 16.35
CA ARG A 20 -12.07 8.68 15.90
C ARG A 20 -10.86 9.19 15.14
N PHE A 21 -11.12 9.75 13.96
CA PHE A 21 -10.08 10.46 13.21
C PHE A 21 -9.58 11.67 14.00
N VAL A 22 -8.30 11.67 14.31
CA VAL A 22 -7.59 12.79 14.95
C VAL A 22 -6.40 13.14 14.07
N PRO A 23 -6.41 14.27 13.35
CA PRO A 23 -5.38 14.59 12.34
C PRO A 23 -3.93 14.41 12.83
N GLY A 24 -3.61 14.95 14.00
CA GLY A 24 -2.26 14.84 14.57
C GLY A 24 -1.89 13.44 15.11
N ARG A 25 -2.77 12.44 15.01
CA ARG A 25 -2.53 11.06 15.47
C ARG A 25 -2.96 10.01 14.48
N SER A 26 -3.37 10.42 13.29
CA SER A 26 -3.83 9.53 12.23
C SER A 26 -2.96 9.70 10.99
N ALA A 27 -2.69 8.63 10.27
CA ALA A 27 -2.02 8.67 8.98
C ALA A 27 -2.77 7.80 7.96
N LEU A 28 -2.71 8.20 6.69
CA LEU A 28 -3.18 7.42 5.56
C LEU A 28 -2.00 6.71 4.91
N LEU A 29 -2.10 5.39 4.77
CA LEU A 29 -1.16 4.59 3.98
C LEU A 29 -1.77 4.22 2.63
N ILE A 30 -1.09 4.62 1.56
CA ILE A 30 -1.39 4.23 0.18
C ILE A 30 -0.46 3.09 -0.19
N ILE A 31 -1.01 1.88 -0.28
CA ILE A 31 -0.23 0.65 -0.35
C ILE A 31 -0.11 0.18 -1.79
N ASP A 32 1.14 0.18 -2.28
CA ASP A 32 1.63 -0.47 -3.50
C ASP A 32 0.84 -0.12 -4.77
N MET A 33 0.34 1.11 -4.88
CA MET A 33 -0.36 1.63 -6.06
C MET A 33 0.64 2.05 -7.15
N GLN A 34 1.40 1.07 -7.64
CA GLN A 34 2.55 1.22 -8.53
C GLN A 34 2.18 0.89 -9.98
N HIS A 35 2.93 1.45 -10.93
CA HIS A 35 2.79 1.15 -12.36
C HIS A 35 2.79 -0.35 -12.64
N GLY A 36 3.66 -1.09 -11.97
CA GLY A 36 3.78 -2.53 -12.12
C GLY A 36 2.55 -3.34 -11.74
N PHE A 37 1.62 -2.77 -10.98
CA PHE A 37 0.37 -3.44 -10.56
C PHE A 37 -0.89 -2.80 -11.15
N VAL A 38 -0.86 -1.52 -11.47
CA VAL A 38 -2.06 -0.76 -11.84
C VAL A 38 -2.20 -0.58 -13.34
N ASP A 39 -1.09 -0.47 -14.06
CA ASP A 39 -1.11 -0.23 -15.51
C ASP A 39 -1.68 -1.42 -16.25
N GLU A 40 -2.41 -1.13 -17.34
CA GLU A 40 -2.92 -2.15 -18.23
C GLU A 40 -1.76 -2.91 -18.91
N GLY A 41 -1.82 -4.22 -18.87
CA GLY A 41 -0.78 -5.09 -19.40
C GLY A 41 0.45 -5.26 -18.53
N ALA A 42 0.46 -4.74 -17.31
CA ALA A 42 1.50 -5.04 -16.33
C ALA A 42 1.52 -6.54 -15.99
N SER A 43 2.71 -7.12 -15.75
CA SER A 43 2.84 -8.57 -15.55
C SER A 43 2.11 -9.09 -14.29
N LEU A 44 1.86 -8.21 -13.33
CA LEU A 44 1.06 -8.49 -12.13
C LEU A 44 -0.14 -7.53 -12.03
N GLU A 45 -0.79 -7.30 -13.15
CA GLU A 45 -1.90 -6.38 -13.25
C GLU A 45 -3.03 -6.73 -12.28
N VAL A 46 -3.44 -5.73 -11.49
CA VAL A 46 -4.65 -5.75 -10.66
C VAL A 46 -5.67 -4.78 -11.27
N ALA A 47 -6.39 -5.24 -12.27
CA ALA A 47 -7.30 -4.39 -13.06
C ALA A 47 -8.30 -3.61 -12.20
N ALA A 48 -8.84 -4.23 -11.14
CA ALA A 48 -9.77 -3.60 -10.22
C ALA A 48 -9.17 -2.40 -9.43
N ALA A 49 -7.84 -2.29 -9.36
CA ALA A 49 -7.19 -1.17 -8.69
C ALA A 49 -7.53 0.18 -9.33
N ARG A 50 -7.74 0.19 -10.64
CA ARG A 50 -8.09 1.42 -11.38
C ARG A 50 -9.43 2.02 -10.97
N ASP A 51 -10.39 1.19 -10.61
CA ASP A 51 -11.71 1.63 -10.15
C ASP A 51 -11.65 2.31 -8.76
N LEU A 52 -10.60 2.04 -7.99
CA LEU A 52 -10.42 2.61 -6.66
C LEU A 52 -9.75 3.99 -6.68
N ILE A 53 -9.08 4.35 -7.76
CA ILE A 53 -8.28 5.58 -7.87
C ILE A 53 -9.09 6.85 -7.49
N PRO A 54 -10.32 7.08 -7.99
CA PRO A 54 -11.07 8.27 -7.63
C PRO A 54 -11.35 8.40 -6.13
N ASN A 55 -11.64 7.28 -5.46
CA ASN A 55 -11.87 7.25 -4.01
C ASN A 55 -10.58 7.51 -3.24
N MET A 56 -9.45 6.96 -3.70
CA MET A 56 -8.14 7.19 -3.08
C MET A 56 -7.71 8.65 -3.22
N VAL A 57 -7.91 9.27 -4.37
CA VAL A 57 -7.67 10.72 -4.55
C VAL A 57 -8.46 11.52 -3.54
N GLY A 58 -9.77 11.22 -3.38
CA GLY A 58 -10.60 11.90 -2.40
C GLY A 58 -10.12 11.72 -0.95
N LEU A 59 -9.63 10.52 -0.59
CA LEU A 59 -9.04 10.27 0.73
C LEU A 59 -7.73 11.04 0.93
N ILE A 60 -6.85 11.01 -0.05
CA ILE A 60 -5.57 11.75 -0.03
C ILE A 60 -5.83 13.25 0.17
N ASP A 61 -6.75 13.82 -0.60
CA ASP A 61 -7.10 15.23 -0.50
C ASP A 61 -7.69 15.58 0.87
N ALA A 62 -8.53 14.71 1.43
CA ALA A 62 -9.10 14.90 2.76
C ALA A 62 -8.03 14.88 3.86
N PHE A 63 -7.07 13.93 3.81
CA PHE A 63 -5.97 13.86 4.76
C PHE A 63 -5.04 15.06 4.63
N ARG A 64 -4.68 15.45 3.41
CA ARG A 64 -3.88 16.65 3.13
C ARG A 64 -4.55 17.92 3.63
N ALA A 65 -5.86 18.06 3.43
CA ALA A 65 -6.64 19.21 3.91
C ALA A 65 -6.72 19.26 5.45
N ALA A 66 -6.67 18.10 6.10
CA ALA A 66 -6.64 17.98 7.55
C ALA A 66 -5.21 18.09 8.14
N GLU A 67 -4.19 18.32 7.31
CA GLU A 67 -2.77 18.31 7.70
C GLU A 67 -2.34 16.99 8.37
N ALA A 68 -3.01 15.89 8.04
CA ALA A 68 -2.67 14.56 8.50
C ALA A 68 -1.72 13.88 7.50
N PRO A 69 -0.71 13.12 7.97
CA PRO A 69 0.27 12.48 7.12
C PRO A 69 -0.36 11.53 6.09
N VAL A 70 0.14 11.62 4.85
CA VAL A 70 -0.08 10.62 3.80
C VAL A 70 1.26 9.96 3.52
N ILE A 71 1.30 8.64 3.61
CA ILE A 71 2.50 7.81 3.43
C ILE A 71 2.22 6.83 2.30
N PHE A 72 3.16 6.70 1.40
CA PHE A 72 3.08 5.77 0.29
C PHE A 72 4.00 4.59 0.54
N THR A 73 3.57 3.40 0.17
CA THR A 73 4.44 2.25 0.15
C THR A 73 4.66 1.76 -1.27
N GLU A 74 5.85 1.26 -1.53
CA GLU A 74 6.23 0.67 -2.80
C GLU A 74 6.94 -0.65 -2.55
N PHE A 75 6.37 -1.71 -3.11
CA PHE A 75 7.03 -3.01 -3.15
C PHE A 75 8.07 -3.00 -4.27
N VAL A 76 9.31 -3.31 -3.93
CA VAL A 76 10.41 -3.20 -4.88
C VAL A 76 11.34 -4.40 -4.84
N TYR A 77 11.88 -4.76 -6.00
CA TYR A 77 13.00 -5.67 -6.14
C TYR A 77 14.26 -4.92 -6.56
N ALA A 78 15.38 -5.49 -6.25
CA ALA A 78 16.66 -5.07 -6.79
C ALA A 78 17.50 -6.32 -7.11
N ASP A 79 18.38 -6.24 -8.10
CA ASP A 79 19.21 -7.39 -8.52
C ASP A 79 20.08 -7.97 -7.40
N ASN A 80 20.47 -7.12 -6.45
CA ASN A 80 21.35 -7.46 -5.34
C ASN A 80 20.64 -7.59 -3.98
N VAL A 81 19.35 -7.29 -3.92
CA VAL A 81 18.51 -7.47 -2.73
C VAL A 81 17.25 -8.19 -3.16
N PRO A 82 17.26 -9.52 -3.13
CA PRO A 82 16.09 -10.30 -3.49
C PRO A 82 14.99 -10.10 -2.43
N CYS A 83 13.74 -10.28 -2.84
CA CYS A 83 12.63 -10.40 -1.92
C CYS A 83 12.89 -11.53 -0.91
N LEU A 84 12.50 -11.35 0.34
CA LEU A 84 12.63 -12.39 1.38
C LEU A 84 11.90 -13.69 1.04
N ARG A 85 10.90 -13.62 0.17
CA ARG A 85 10.25 -14.78 -0.43
C ARG A 85 10.90 -15.13 -1.77
N GLY A 86 12.21 -15.25 -1.79
CA GLY A 86 12.96 -15.59 -3.00
C GLY A 86 12.74 -17.00 -3.52
N ASP A 87 11.97 -17.83 -2.81
CA ASP A 87 11.48 -19.11 -3.29
C ASP A 87 9.95 -19.12 -3.35
N PRO A 88 9.43 -19.80 -4.35
CA PRO A 88 8.02 -19.78 -4.70
C PRO A 88 7.24 -20.72 -3.78
N PHE A 89 6.82 -20.23 -2.65
CA PHE A 89 5.89 -20.98 -1.79
C PHE A 89 4.43 -20.85 -2.26
N GLY A 90 4.13 -19.90 -3.12
CA GLY A 90 2.82 -19.70 -3.70
C GLY A 90 2.84 -19.84 -5.22
N ILE A 91 1.71 -20.20 -5.80
CA ILE A 91 1.57 -20.35 -7.25
C ILE A 91 1.84 -19.02 -7.98
N GLU A 92 1.60 -17.91 -7.31
CA GLU A 92 1.86 -16.55 -7.79
C GLU A 92 3.36 -16.25 -8.01
N HIS A 93 4.24 -17.04 -7.41
CA HIS A 93 5.68 -16.92 -7.57
C HIS A 93 6.26 -17.80 -8.69
N LEU A 94 5.45 -18.70 -9.22
CA LEU A 94 5.88 -19.60 -10.30
C LEU A 94 5.84 -18.87 -11.63
N GLU A 95 6.87 -19.08 -12.43
CA GLU A 95 6.84 -18.66 -13.83
C GLU A 95 5.75 -19.43 -14.56
N ASN A 96 4.89 -18.70 -15.25
CA ASN A 96 3.90 -19.26 -16.17
C ASN A 96 4.33 -19.02 -17.59
N GLU A 97 3.75 -19.78 -18.54
CA GLU A 97 3.96 -19.60 -19.96
C GLU A 97 3.64 -18.15 -20.37
N GLY A 98 4.67 -17.34 -20.60
CA GLY A 98 4.55 -15.94 -21.01
C GLY A 98 4.48 -14.89 -19.89
N ALA A 99 4.53 -15.30 -18.61
CA ALA A 99 4.61 -14.36 -17.51
C ALA A 99 5.72 -14.76 -16.51
N PRO A 100 6.64 -13.85 -16.17
CA PRO A 100 7.63 -14.10 -15.14
C PRO A 100 6.96 -14.22 -13.78
N GLY A 101 7.48 -15.11 -12.93
CA GLY A 101 7.03 -15.24 -11.56
C GLY A 101 7.38 -14.01 -10.73
N PHE A 102 6.61 -13.78 -9.68
CA PHE A 102 6.87 -12.71 -8.72
C PHE A 102 8.24 -12.93 -8.05
N GLY A 103 9.11 -11.93 -8.07
CA GLY A 103 10.46 -12.05 -7.52
C GLY A 103 11.54 -12.50 -8.50
N SER A 104 11.17 -12.79 -9.76
CA SER A 104 12.16 -12.99 -10.83
C SER A 104 12.75 -11.65 -11.28
N LYS A 105 13.93 -11.69 -11.90
CA LYS A 105 14.58 -10.48 -12.46
C LYS A 105 13.76 -9.76 -13.52
N SER A 106 12.84 -10.46 -14.14
CA SER A 106 11.90 -9.94 -15.13
C SER A 106 10.55 -9.56 -14.56
N SER A 107 10.39 -9.62 -13.22
CA SER A 107 9.14 -9.27 -12.58
C SER A 107 8.90 -7.75 -12.57
N ASN A 108 7.66 -7.39 -12.37
CA ASN A 108 7.26 -6.03 -12.04
C ASN A 108 8.02 -5.48 -10.83
N CYS A 109 8.05 -4.19 -10.69
CA CYS A 109 8.62 -3.52 -9.52
C CYS A 109 10.12 -3.75 -9.32
N LEU A 110 10.82 -4.30 -10.30
CA LEU A 110 12.27 -4.34 -10.28
C LEU A 110 12.81 -2.93 -10.55
N ILE A 111 13.63 -2.43 -9.62
CA ILE A 111 14.23 -1.09 -9.73
C ILE A 111 15.06 -0.98 -11.00
N GLY A 112 14.87 0.09 -11.76
CA GLY A 112 15.55 0.34 -13.03
C GLY A 112 14.89 -0.31 -14.24
N HIS A 113 13.77 -1.02 -14.07
CA HIS A 113 12.97 -1.59 -15.15
C HIS A 113 11.79 -0.69 -15.51
N ASN A 114 11.65 -0.40 -16.80
CA ASN A 114 10.56 0.40 -17.31
C ASN A 114 9.26 -0.42 -17.45
N ALA A 115 8.15 0.16 -17.02
CA ALA A 115 6.80 -0.34 -17.29
C ALA A 115 6.27 0.13 -18.67
N GLY A 116 7.07 0.14 -19.72
CA GLY A 116 6.73 0.79 -21.00
C GLY A 116 6.98 2.31 -20.96
N ALA A 117 6.48 3.09 -21.87
CA ALA A 117 6.53 4.58 -21.96
C ALA A 117 7.62 5.34 -21.14
N GLY A 118 8.68 4.69 -20.65
CA GLY A 118 9.77 5.30 -19.91
C GLY A 118 9.56 5.52 -18.42
N VAL A 119 8.44 5.05 -17.85
CA VAL A 119 8.21 5.10 -16.40
C VAL A 119 8.75 3.86 -15.70
N GLU A 120 9.25 4.03 -14.48
CA GLU A 120 9.70 2.91 -13.67
C GLU A 120 8.51 2.11 -13.13
N SER A 121 8.53 0.79 -13.28
CA SER A 121 7.44 -0.08 -12.80
C SER A 121 7.23 -0.04 -11.29
N ALA A 122 8.29 0.30 -10.55
CA ALA A 122 8.28 0.41 -9.10
C ALA A 122 7.65 1.71 -8.58
N ASP A 123 7.48 2.72 -9.41
CA ASP A 123 6.97 4.01 -8.96
C ASP A 123 5.44 4.00 -8.78
N THR A 124 4.99 4.78 -7.81
CA THR A 124 3.56 5.07 -7.61
C THR A 124 2.98 5.78 -8.83
N ILE A 125 1.77 5.40 -9.24
CA ILE A 125 1.09 5.96 -10.42
C ILE A 125 0.87 7.48 -10.30
N PRO A 126 0.95 8.24 -11.40
CA PRO A 126 0.84 9.70 -11.39
C PRO A 126 -0.49 10.23 -10.83
N ALA A 127 -1.56 9.46 -10.96
CA ALA A 127 -2.87 9.84 -10.42
C ALA A 127 -2.89 10.01 -8.88
N LEU A 128 -1.98 9.31 -8.18
CA LEU A 128 -1.86 9.35 -6.71
C LEU A 128 -0.52 9.94 -6.26
N GLN A 129 0.19 10.62 -7.14
CA GLN A 129 1.57 11.05 -6.97
C GLN A 129 1.86 11.65 -5.59
N PRO A 130 2.85 11.10 -4.88
CA PRO A 130 3.34 11.67 -3.62
C PRO A 130 3.88 13.09 -3.81
N ARG A 131 3.67 13.94 -2.82
CA ARG A 131 4.32 15.25 -2.76
C ARG A 131 5.77 15.11 -2.28
N PRO A 132 6.65 16.06 -2.59
CA PRO A 132 8.06 15.99 -2.16
C PRO A 132 8.27 15.86 -0.65
N GLU A 133 7.33 16.35 0.14
CA GLU A 133 7.36 16.29 1.60
C GLU A 133 6.74 15.01 2.18
N GLU A 134 6.05 14.22 1.36
CA GLU A 134 5.40 12.98 1.78
C GLU A 134 6.37 11.79 1.75
N LEU A 135 6.21 10.90 2.70
CA LEU A 135 7.10 9.76 2.85
C LEU A 135 6.74 8.64 1.89
N ILE A 136 7.74 8.14 1.17
CA ILE A 136 7.65 6.93 0.37
C ILE A 136 8.50 5.85 1.05
N ILE A 137 7.86 4.75 1.43
CA ILE A 137 8.50 3.58 2.05
C ILE A 137 8.68 2.50 0.98
N ARG A 138 9.91 2.28 0.56
CA ARG A 138 10.29 1.16 -0.31
C ARG A 138 10.70 -0.04 0.51
N GLY A 139 10.14 -1.19 0.22
CA GLY A 139 10.44 -2.44 0.91
C GLY A 139 10.45 -3.65 0.00
N HIS A 140 11.24 -4.66 0.39
CA HIS A 140 11.42 -5.90 -0.35
C HIS A 140 10.53 -7.05 0.17
N THR A 141 9.55 -6.71 1.02
CA THR A 141 8.58 -7.64 1.61
C THR A 141 7.18 -7.09 1.50
N TYR A 142 6.18 -7.94 1.68
CA TYR A 142 4.78 -7.49 1.71
C TYR A 142 4.51 -6.63 2.94
N ASP A 143 4.99 -7.06 4.11
CA ASP A 143 4.95 -6.29 5.35
C ASP A 143 5.95 -5.12 5.29
N LYS A 144 5.43 -3.91 5.25
CA LYS A 144 6.24 -2.68 5.22
C LYS A 144 6.73 -2.24 6.61
N PHE A 145 6.30 -2.89 7.68
CA PHE A 145 6.94 -2.72 8.99
C PHE A 145 8.24 -3.50 9.12
N TYR A 146 8.40 -4.56 8.33
CA TYR A 146 9.59 -5.39 8.36
C TYR A 146 10.72 -4.80 7.51
N GLY A 147 11.82 -4.45 8.17
CA GLY A 147 13.05 -4.02 7.48
C GLY A 147 12.99 -2.63 6.84
N THR A 148 12.00 -1.81 7.19
CA THR A 148 11.87 -0.44 6.71
C THR A 148 11.75 0.56 7.86
N PRO A 149 11.89 1.87 7.63
CA PRO A 149 11.72 2.88 8.67
C PRO A 149 10.25 3.21 8.99
N LEU A 150 9.25 2.46 8.52
CA LEU A 150 7.83 2.83 8.67
C LEU A 150 7.43 2.96 10.15
N ASP A 151 7.73 1.96 10.98
CA ASP A 151 7.40 2.02 12.42
C ASP A 151 8.04 3.22 13.11
N LEU A 152 9.32 3.49 12.81
CA LEU A 152 10.02 4.64 13.35
C LEU A 152 9.37 5.96 12.92
N ALA A 153 8.99 6.08 11.64
CA ALA A 153 8.36 7.28 11.11
C ALA A 153 7.00 7.55 11.76
N LEU A 154 6.19 6.51 11.98
CA LEU A 154 4.90 6.63 12.64
C LEU A 154 5.05 7.01 14.11
N ARG A 155 5.93 6.34 14.84
CA ARG A 155 6.17 6.64 16.27
C ARG A 155 6.77 8.02 16.50
N SER A 156 7.66 8.47 15.63
CA SER A 156 8.26 9.80 15.75
C SER A 156 7.26 10.95 15.57
N GLN A 157 6.12 10.67 14.98
CA GLN A 157 5.03 11.61 14.76
C GLN A 157 3.81 11.36 15.68
N ASP A 158 3.95 10.49 16.70
CA ASP A 158 2.87 10.11 17.61
C ASP A 158 1.62 9.55 16.92
N ILE A 159 1.79 8.93 15.75
CA ILE A 159 0.68 8.30 15.02
C ILE A 159 0.24 7.03 15.75
N SER A 160 -1.04 6.95 16.04
CA SER A 160 -1.67 5.82 16.73
C SER A 160 -2.81 5.16 15.94
N HIS A 161 -3.24 5.80 14.85
CA HIS A 161 -4.31 5.30 13.98
C HIS A 161 -3.87 5.32 12.53
N LEU A 162 -4.01 4.17 11.86
CA LEU A 162 -3.70 4.03 10.45
C LEU A 162 -4.98 3.75 9.66
N PHE A 163 -5.12 4.49 8.58
CA PHE A 163 -6.10 4.23 7.54
C PHE A 163 -5.37 3.61 6.36
N LEU A 164 -5.74 2.39 6.00
CA LEU A 164 -5.05 1.61 4.98
C LEU A 164 -5.91 1.55 3.72
N THR A 165 -5.32 1.87 2.58
CA THR A 165 -5.93 1.69 1.27
C THR A 165 -4.86 1.28 0.26
N GLY A 166 -5.24 0.63 -0.81
CA GLY A 166 -4.30 0.15 -1.82
C GLY A 166 -4.54 -1.30 -2.20
N ILE A 167 -3.51 -1.98 -2.64
CA ILE A 167 -3.56 -3.33 -3.19
C ILE A 167 -2.40 -4.21 -2.68
N THR A 168 -2.59 -5.54 -2.57
CA THR A 168 -3.89 -6.22 -2.56
C THR A 168 -4.29 -6.49 -1.13
N THR A 169 -5.61 -6.53 -0.85
CA THR A 169 -6.12 -6.69 0.53
C THR A 169 -5.62 -7.95 1.20
N ASP A 170 -5.52 -9.04 0.46
CA ASP A 170 -5.12 -10.37 0.92
C ASP A 170 -3.60 -10.59 0.99
N VAL A 171 -2.80 -9.64 0.53
CA VAL A 171 -1.33 -9.72 0.53
C VAL A 171 -0.74 -8.52 1.26
N CYS A 172 -0.43 -7.42 0.54
CA CYS A 172 0.33 -6.31 1.08
C CYS A 172 -0.44 -5.46 2.11
N VAL A 173 -1.77 -5.33 1.94
CA VAL A 173 -2.60 -4.52 2.87
C VAL A 173 -2.79 -5.22 4.20
N ASN A 174 -2.87 -6.55 4.22
CA ASN A 174 -3.14 -7.35 5.42
C ASN A 174 -1.87 -8.02 6.01
N SER A 175 -0.69 -7.62 5.56
CA SER A 175 0.59 -8.16 6.04
C SER A 175 1.06 -7.54 7.35
#